data_3c727b6504695ee7d319d81a64a760ec
#
_entry.id   3c727b6504695ee7d319d81a64a760ec
#
_cell.length_a   1.000
_cell.length_b   1.000
_cell.length_c   1.000
_cell.angle_alpha   90.00
_cell.angle_beta   90.00
_cell.angle_gamma   90.00
#
_symmetry.space_group_name_H-M   'P 1'
#
loop_
_entity.id
_entity.type
_entity.pdbx_description
1 polymer ?
#
loop_
_entity_poly.entity_id
_entity_poly.type
_entity_poly.pdbx_seq_one_letter_code
_entity_poly.pdbx_strand_id
1 'polypeptide(L)'
;MGTDYLRICCVISFGIIFFSLFEKLLQATGRSLYSTIGQVVGAVVNIILDPIMIYGIGPVPEMGVKGAAYATVIGQVVSAILLFVFHMKLNREFEHDTKYMKPDGRIIKEIYAIGLPAIIAQALMSIMVYVMNLILKFSPSAQTAYGLFYKVQQFVLFLAFGLRDAITPIIAFSYGMHSKKRIKDGIRYGLLYTIVLMVIGVAITEIFPGEFAALFNAGASREYFIGAMRIISISFIFAGINVAYQGIYQALDGGMESLVISLLRQLIIILPLAGIFSFFVRGGHIGVSLIWWAFPITEVTACIVGYLFLKRINKNKVENLN
;
A
#
# COMPACT_ATOMS: atom_id res chain seq x y z
N MET A 1 -23.04 -10.43 7.95
CA MET A 1 -21.79 -11.16 7.57
C MET A 1 -20.58 -10.21 7.48
N GLY A 2 -20.50 -9.24 6.50
CA GLY A 2 -19.35 -8.32 6.44
C GLY A 2 -19.16 -7.42 7.66
N THR A 3 -20.26 -6.98 8.26
CA THR A 3 -20.25 -6.19 9.51
C THR A 3 -19.65 -6.97 10.68
N ASP A 4 -19.95 -8.28 10.79
CA ASP A 4 -19.42 -9.11 11.87
C ASP A 4 -17.92 -9.33 11.72
N TYR A 5 -17.45 -9.54 10.47
CA TYR A 5 -16.01 -9.62 10.15
C TYR A 5 -15.28 -8.35 10.59
N LEU A 6 -15.75 -7.20 10.11
CA LEU A 6 -15.14 -5.91 10.43
C LEU A 6 -15.17 -5.63 11.95
N ARG A 7 -16.28 -5.94 12.62
CA ARG A 7 -16.41 -5.75 14.06
C ARG A 7 -15.36 -6.54 14.84
N ILE A 8 -15.16 -7.82 14.50
CA ILE A 8 -14.15 -8.66 15.16
C ILE A 8 -12.75 -8.10 14.92
N CYS A 9 -12.39 -7.80 13.66
CA CYS A 9 -11.07 -7.27 13.32
C CYS A 9 -10.80 -5.91 13.96
N CYS A 10 -11.81 -5.02 14.06
CA CYS A 10 -11.64 -3.70 14.67
C CYS A 10 -11.56 -3.77 16.20
N VAL A 11 -12.38 -4.60 16.84
CA VAL A 11 -12.36 -4.73 18.33
C VAL A 11 -11.07 -5.38 18.80
N ILE A 12 -10.55 -6.36 18.06
CA ILE A 12 -9.31 -7.08 18.41
C ILE A 12 -8.13 -6.56 17.56
N SER A 13 -8.07 -5.25 17.30
CA SER A 13 -7.04 -4.64 16.46
C SER A 13 -5.66 -4.53 17.11
N PHE A 14 -5.53 -4.81 18.41
CA PHE A 14 -4.23 -4.75 19.10
C PHE A 14 -3.18 -5.66 18.45
N GLY A 15 -3.58 -6.81 17.91
CA GLY A 15 -2.67 -7.73 17.21
C GLY A 15 -1.95 -7.07 16.04
N ILE A 16 -2.69 -6.42 15.14
CA ILE A 16 -2.11 -5.72 13.98
C ILE A 16 -1.28 -4.50 14.40
N ILE A 17 -1.70 -3.79 15.47
CA ILE A 17 -0.97 -2.61 15.95
C ILE A 17 0.40 -3.02 16.49
N PHE A 18 0.46 -4.00 17.40
CA PHE A 18 1.73 -4.47 17.95
C PHE A 18 2.59 -5.18 16.91
N PHE A 19 1.99 -5.97 16.01
CA PHE A 19 2.68 -6.54 14.87
C PHE A 19 3.41 -5.44 14.08
N SER A 20 2.68 -4.40 13.64
CA SER A 20 3.26 -3.30 12.85
C SER A 20 4.33 -2.53 13.63
N LEU A 21 4.13 -2.31 14.93
CA LEU A 21 5.10 -1.63 15.77
C LEU A 21 6.43 -2.39 15.82
N PHE A 22 6.42 -3.67 16.21
CA PHE A 22 7.65 -4.46 16.31
C PHE A 22 8.28 -4.76 14.96
N GLU A 23 7.47 -4.87 13.90
CA GLU A 23 7.95 -4.95 12.53
C GLU A 23 8.84 -3.73 12.20
N LYS A 24 8.34 -2.52 12.41
CA LYS A 24 9.07 -1.29 12.09
C LYS A 24 10.29 -1.08 13.00
N LEU A 25 10.21 -1.45 14.27
CA LEU A 25 11.36 -1.42 15.19
C LEU A 25 12.50 -2.36 14.73
N LEU A 26 12.17 -3.58 14.26
CA LEU A 26 13.16 -4.50 13.71
C LEU A 26 13.74 -4.01 12.38
N GLN A 27 12.91 -3.42 11.52
CA GLN A 27 13.37 -2.83 10.25
C GLN A 27 14.31 -1.64 10.49
N ALA A 28 13.98 -0.78 11.44
CA ALA A 28 14.79 0.39 11.78
C ALA A 28 16.20 0.05 12.29
N THR A 29 16.37 -1.12 12.92
CA THR A 29 17.67 -1.63 13.39
C THR A 29 18.37 -2.55 12.39
N GLY A 30 17.90 -2.58 11.14
CA GLY A 30 18.49 -3.40 10.06
C GLY A 30 18.17 -4.89 10.13
N ARG A 31 17.23 -5.30 11.00
CA ARG A 31 16.83 -6.71 11.20
C ARG A 31 15.60 -7.09 10.37
N SER A 32 15.53 -6.62 9.12
CA SER A 32 14.40 -6.83 8.22
C SER A 32 14.07 -8.31 7.96
N LEU A 33 15.09 -9.20 8.01
CA LEU A 33 14.87 -10.64 7.85
C LEU A 33 13.93 -11.20 8.94
N TYR A 34 14.15 -10.80 10.20
CA TYR A 34 13.31 -11.27 11.31
C TYR A 34 11.90 -10.68 11.24
N SER A 35 11.78 -9.44 10.79
CA SER A 35 10.50 -8.82 10.48
C SER A 35 9.73 -9.63 9.42
N THR A 36 10.40 -10.02 8.33
CA THR A 36 9.80 -10.85 7.27
C THR A 36 9.39 -12.24 7.79
N ILE A 37 10.23 -12.88 8.61
CA ILE A 37 9.89 -14.19 9.22
C ILE A 37 8.59 -14.07 10.04
N GLY A 38 8.46 -13.02 10.85
CA GLY A 38 7.24 -12.78 11.64
C GLY A 38 5.98 -12.62 10.77
N GLN A 39 6.10 -11.89 9.66
CA GLN A 39 5.00 -11.73 8.69
C GLN A 39 4.60 -13.07 8.04
N VAL A 40 5.60 -13.83 7.56
CA VAL A 40 5.37 -15.13 6.91
C VAL A 40 4.71 -16.11 7.87
N VAL A 41 5.20 -16.21 9.11
CA VAL A 41 4.62 -17.09 10.13
C VAL A 41 3.16 -16.73 10.40
N GLY A 42 2.84 -15.45 10.56
CA GLY A 42 1.45 -15.04 10.76
C GLY A 42 0.54 -15.33 9.57
N ALA A 43 1.05 -15.13 8.35
CA ALA A 43 0.32 -15.47 7.14
C ALA A 43 0.08 -16.99 7.01
N VAL A 44 1.08 -17.82 7.32
CA VAL A 44 0.94 -19.28 7.32
C VAL A 44 -0.08 -19.74 8.37
N VAL A 45 -0.01 -19.18 9.59
CA VAL A 45 -1.01 -19.47 10.64
C VAL A 45 -2.42 -19.11 10.17
N ASN A 46 -2.60 -17.94 9.56
CA ASN A 46 -3.90 -17.54 9.02
C ASN A 46 -4.39 -18.51 7.94
N ILE A 47 -3.55 -18.86 6.94
CA ILE A 47 -3.89 -19.79 5.87
C ILE A 47 -4.31 -21.17 6.42
N ILE A 48 -3.66 -21.64 7.47
CA ILE A 48 -4.00 -22.92 8.11
C ILE A 48 -5.32 -22.83 8.89
N LEU A 49 -5.51 -21.75 9.64
CA LEU A 49 -6.69 -21.56 10.48
C LEU A 49 -7.94 -21.19 9.70
N ASP A 50 -7.82 -20.51 8.57
CA ASP A 50 -8.97 -20.12 7.74
C ASP A 50 -9.88 -21.31 7.41
N PRO A 51 -9.44 -22.38 6.75
CA PRO A 51 -10.32 -23.52 6.45
C PRO A 51 -10.82 -24.23 7.70
N ILE A 52 -10.01 -24.32 8.76
CA ILE A 52 -10.38 -24.97 10.01
C ILE A 52 -11.55 -24.25 10.68
N MET A 53 -11.49 -22.91 10.73
CA MET A 53 -12.50 -22.10 11.44
C MET A 53 -13.70 -21.75 10.56
N ILE A 54 -13.52 -21.67 9.24
CA ILE A 54 -14.61 -21.41 8.30
C ILE A 54 -15.53 -22.64 8.20
N TYR A 55 -14.94 -23.82 7.98
CA TYR A 55 -15.70 -25.05 7.71
C TYR A 55 -15.92 -25.95 8.94
N GLY A 56 -15.30 -25.61 10.08
CA GLY A 56 -15.45 -26.41 11.30
C GLY A 56 -14.74 -27.77 11.23
N ILE A 57 -13.42 -27.77 11.00
CA ILE A 57 -12.64 -29.00 10.90
C ILE A 57 -12.14 -29.43 12.29
N GLY A 58 -12.37 -30.70 12.64
CA GLY A 58 -11.96 -31.28 13.92
C GLY A 58 -12.84 -30.82 15.08
N PRO A 59 -12.26 -30.38 16.23
CA PRO A 59 -13.02 -29.94 17.39
C PRO A 59 -13.58 -28.51 17.28
N VAL A 60 -13.28 -27.79 16.20
CA VAL A 60 -13.68 -26.40 16.01
C VAL A 60 -15.06 -26.36 15.35
N PRO A 61 -16.04 -25.62 15.89
CA PRO A 61 -17.34 -25.46 15.25
C PRO A 61 -17.23 -24.64 13.95
N GLU A 62 -18.13 -24.88 13.01
CA GLU A 62 -18.26 -24.08 11.80
C GLU A 62 -18.65 -22.65 12.15
N MET A 63 -17.80 -21.67 11.80
CA MET A 63 -18.00 -20.25 12.12
C MET A 63 -18.23 -19.39 10.86
N GLY A 64 -18.03 -19.92 9.66
CA GLY A 64 -18.16 -19.19 8.41
C GLY A 64 -17.30 -17.92 8.37
N VAL A 65 -17.91 -16.78 8.03
CA VAL A 65 -17.21 -15.47 7.94
C VAL A 65 -16.60 -15.00 9.27
N LYS A 66 -17.20 -15.36 10.41
CA LYS A 66 -16.63 -15.06 11.73
C LYS A 66 -15.35 -15.86 11.96
N GLY A 67 -15.30 -17.11 11.49
CA GLY A 67 -14.10 -17.95 11.54
C GLY A 67 -12.92 -17.32 10.80
N ALA A 68 -13.14 -16.79 9.60
CA ALA A 68 -12.11 -16.06 8.86
C ALA A 68 -11.62 -14.82 9.62
N ALA A 69 -12.51 -14.07 10.28
CA ALA A 69 -12.10 -12.94 11.10
C ALA A 69 -11.20 -13.34 12.28
N TYR A 70 -11.59 -14.41 13.01
CA TYR A 70 -10.77 -14.91 14.12
C TYR A 70 -9.43 -15.48 13.64
N ALA A 71 -9.39 -16.22 12.53
CA ALA A 71 -8.13 -16.73 11.96
C ALA A 71 -7.18 -15.59 11.59
N THR A 72 -7.71 -14.52 11.01
CA THR A 72 -6.93 -13.30 10.70
C THR A 72 -6.34 -12.68 11.97
N VAL A 73 -7.16 -12.47 12.99
CA VAL A 73 -6.72 -11.88 14.26
C VAL A 73 -5.68 -12.76 14.97
N ILE A 74 -5.88 -14.08 14.99
CA ILE A 74 -4.93 -15.02 15.60
C ILE A 74 -3.59 -14.96 14.86
N GLY A 75 -3.59 -14.96 13.53
CA GLY A 75 -2.37 -14.79 12.71
C GLY A 75 -1.61 -13.52 13.07
N GLN A 76 -2.32 -12.38 13.21
CA GLN A 76 -1.74 -11.09 13.60
C GLN A 76 -1.16 -11.12 15.02
N VAL A 77 -1.85 -11.74 15.98
CA VAL A 77 -1.38 -11.87 17.36
C VAL A 77 -0.14 -12.77 17.43
N VAL A 78 -0.13 -13.89 16.71
CA VAL A 78 1.05 -14.78 16.65
C VAL A 78 2.24 -14.03 16.05
N SER A 79 2.05 -13.28 14.97
CA SER A 79 3.10 -12.41 14.42
C SER A 79 3.58 -11.38 15.44
N ALA A 80 2.67 -10.70 16.14
CA ALA A 80 3.01 -9.70 17.14
C ALA A 80 3.86 -10.29 18.27
N ILE A 81 3.48 -11.46 18.78
CA ILE A 81 4.23 -12.16 19.84
C ILE A 81 5.62 -12.56 19.34
N LEU A 82 5.71 -13.15 18.16
CA LEU A 82 6.99 -13.58 17.58
C LEU A 82 7.94 -12.40 17.36
N LEU A 83 7.43 -11.30 16.79
CA LEU A 83 8.22 -10.10 16.55
C LEU A 83 8.61 -9.41 17.87
N PHE A 84 7.75 -9.41 18.86
CA PHE A 84 8.09 -8.96 20.21
C PHE A 84 9.27 -9.77 20.79
N VAL A 85 9.23 -11.10 20.70
CA VAL A 85 10.33 -11.96 21.16
C VAL A 85 11.62 -11.67 20.39
N PHE A 86 11.55 -11.49 19.08
CA PHE A 86 12.72 -11.09 18.28
C PHE A 86 13.23 -9.70 18.69
N HIS A 87 12.34 -8.74 18.90
CA HIS A 87 12.71 -7.40 19.37
C HIS A 87 13.45 -7.47 20.72
N MET A 88 12.91 -8.18 21.70
CA MET A 88 13.53 -8.30 23.03
C MET A 88 14.88 -9.02 23.00
N LYS A 89 15.05 -10.04 22.14
CA LYS A 89 16.29 -10.82 22.09
C LYS A 89 17.37 -10.23 21.20
N LEU A 90 17.00 -9.57 20.12
CA LEU A 90 17.91 -9.16 19.07
C LEU A 90 18.19 -7.66 19.03
N ASN A 91 17.21 -6.82 19.41
CA ASN A 91 17.35 -5.36 19.39
C ASN A 91 18.04 -4.87 20.68
N ARG A 92 19.32 -5.16 20.81
CA ARG A 92 20.15 -4.73 21.96
C ARG A 92 20.41 -3.23 21.98
N GLU A 93 20.12 -2.52 20.92
CA GLU A 93 20.24 -1.06 20.80
C GLU A 93 19.15 -0.32 21.59
N PHE A 94 18.06 -1.01 21.95
CA PHE A 94 16.99 -0.43 22.76
C PHE A 94 17.20 -0.77 24.24
N GLU A 95 17.14 0.26 25.08
CA GLU A 95 17.07 0.09 26.53
C GLU A 95 15.61 -0.14 26.93
N HIS A 96 15.35 -1.26 27.62
CA HIS A 96 14.00 -1.65 28.07
C HIS A 96 13.72 -1.23 29.54
N ASP A 97 14.21 -0.04 29.95
CA ASP A 97 13.98 0.47 31.28
C ASP A 97 12.61 1.17 31.38
N THR A 98 11.85 0.87 32.42
CA THR A 98 10.52 1.46 32.69
C THR A 98 10.56 2.98 32.85
N LYS A 99 11.74 3.57 33.16
CA LYS A 99 11.92 5.04 33.20
C LYS A 99 11.58 5.74 31.88
N TYR A 100 11.74 5.04 30.74
CA TYR A 100 11.44 5.55 29.40
C TYR A 100 9.96 5.42 29.00
N MET A 101 9.14 4.74 29.81
CA MET A 101 7.69 4.63 29.55
C MET A 101 6.92 5.94 29.86
N LYS A 102 7.58 6.94 30.42
CA LYS A 102 6.95 8.25 30.66
C LYS A 102 6.73 8.96 29.32
N PRO A 103 5.49 9.40 29.01
CA PRO A 103 5.20 10.10 27.79
C PRO A 103 5.96 11.44 27.74
N ASP A 104 6.74 11.64 26.67
CA ASP A 104 7.41 12.90 26.36
C ASP A 104 6.66 13.59 25.23
N GLY A 105 6.13 14.79 25.51
CA GLY A 105 5.35 15.56 24.54
C GLY A 105 6.13 15.94 23.29
N ARG A 106 7.46 16.08 23.37
CA ARG A 106 8.33 16.37 22.22
C ARG A 106 8.39 15.18 21.28
N ILE A 107 8.66 13.99 21.82
CA ILE A 107 8.73 12.72 21.07
C ILE A 107 7.36 12.44 20.42
N ILE A 108 6.27 12.61 21.18
CA ILE A 108 4.91 12.42 20.67
C ILE A 108 4.66 13.36 19.47
N LYS A 109 5.04 14.64 19.57
CA LYS A 109 4.89 15.60 18.48
C LYS A 109 5.68 15.20 17.24
N GLU A 110 6.90 14.70 17.39
CA GLU A 110 7.73 14.21 16.28
C GLU A 110 7.11 12.98 15.61
N ILE A 111 6.61 12.01 16.39
CA ILE A 111 5.90 10.84 15.87
C ILE A 111 4.68 11.26 15.04
N TYR A 112 3.85 12.17 15.55
CA TYR A 112 2.66 12.63 14.83
C TYR A 112 3.01 13.52 13.64
N ALA A 113 4.11 14.25 13.65
CA ALA A 113 4.55 15.07 12.51
C ALA A 113 4.84 14.22 11.27
N ILE A 114 5.32 12.98 11.46
CA ILE A 114 5.59 12.03 10.38
C ILE A 114 4.37 11.11 10.15
N GLY A 115 3.76 10.63 11.22
CA GLY A 115 2.68 9.65 11.16
C GLY A 115 1.36 10.20 10.62
N LEU A 116 0.98 11.42 10.98
CA LEU A 116 -0.30 12.00 10.53
C LEU A 116 -0.38 12.16 9.00
N PRO A 117 0.64 12.68 8.31
CA PRO A 117 0.66 12.68 6.84
C PRO A 117 0.52 11.27 6.24
N ALA A 118 1.13 10.26 6.84
CA ALA A 118 1.02 8.87 6.36
C ALA A 118 -0.39 8.30 6.58
N ILE A 119 -1.03 8.58 7.73
CA ILE A 119 -2.43 8.19 8.01
C ILE A 119 -3.38 8.82 6.98
N ILE A 120 -3.23 10.12 6.73
CA ILE A 120 -4.05 10.83 5.74
C ILE A 120 -3.84 10.21 4.35
N ALA A 121 -2.58 9.97 3.95
CA ALA A 121 -2.26 9.36 2.66
C ALA A 121 -2.93 7.98 2.49
N GLN A 122 -2.99 7.17 3.55
CA GLN A 122 -3.64 5.87 3.51
C GLN A 122 -5.17 5.98 3.46
N ALA A 123 -5.75 6.91 4.22
CA ALA A 123 -7.19 7.16 4.21
C ALA A 123 -7.69 7.67 2.85
N LEU A 124 -6.88 8.46 2.14
CA LEU A 124 -7.22 8.97 0.80
C LEU A 124 -7.45 7.84 -0.22
N MET A 125 -6.77 6.71 -0.11
CA MET A 125 -7.01 5.55 -1.00
C MET A 125 -8.45 5.03 -0.86
N SER A 126 -8.96 4.93 0.36
CA SER A 126 -10.33 4.49 0.60
C SER A 126 -11.36 5.51 0.11
N ILE A 127 -11.10 6.79 0.31
CA ILE A 127 -11.94 7.89 -0.18
C ILE A 127 -12.00 7.86 -1.70
N MET A 128 -10.87 7.70 -2.37
CA MET A 128 -10.78 7.63 -3.83
C MET A 128 -11.65 6.50 -4.37
N VAL A 129 -11.51 5.28 -3.82
CA VAL A 129 -12.30 4.13 -4.26
C VAL A 129 -13.80 4.37 -4.05
N TYR A 130 -14.19 4.95 -2.92
CA TYR A 130 -15.58 5.27 -2.63
C TYR A 130 -16.15 6.28 -3.64
N VAL A 131 -15.46 7.39 -3.87
CA VAL A 131 -15.92 8.44 -4.80
C VAL A 131 -15.93 7.94 -6.25
N MET A 132 -14.92 7.15 -6.67
CA MET A 132 -14.93 6.52 -7.99
C MET A 132 -16.15 5.62 -8.20
N ASN A 133 -16.55 4.86 -7.18
CA ASN A 133 -17.78 4.07 -7.25
C ASN A 133 -19.04 4.95 -7.38
N LEU A 134 -19.07 6.11 -6.72
CA LEU A 134 -20.17 7.09 -6.90
C LEU A 134 -20.18 7.68 -8.31
N ILE A 135 -19.02 8.02 -8.87
CA ILE A 135 -18.90 8.54 -10.25
C ILE A 135 -19.40 7.49 -11.24
N LEU A 136 -19.09 6.21 -11.04
CA LEU A 136 -19.47 5.11 -11.94
C LEU A 136 -20.90 4.58 -11.71
N LYS A 137 -21.64 5.10 -10.73
CA LYS A 137 -22.98 4.60 -10.36
C LYS A 137 -23.98 4.62 -11.52
N PHE A 138 -23.78 5.46 -12.55
CA PHE A 138 -24.65 5.52 -13.74
C PHE A 138 -24.55 4.27 -14.63
N SER A 139 -23.45 3.47 -14.51
CA SER A 139 -23.23 2.23 -15.26
C SER A 139 -22.84 1.11 -14.32
N PRO A 140 -23.79 0.27 -13.86
CA PRO A 140 -23.52 -0.85 -12.94
C PRO A 140 -22.45 -1.81 -13.46
N SER A 141 -22.41 -2.06 -14.78
CA SER A 141 -21.41 -2.93 -15.40
C SER A 141 -20.01 -2.31 -15.32
N ALA A 142 -19.87 -0.99 -15.53
CA ALA A 142 -18.59 -0.29 -15.39
C ALA A 142 -18.15 -0.22 -13.91
N GLN A 143 -19.08 -0.02 -12.99
CA GLN A 143 -18.81 -0.03 -11.56
C GLN A 143 -18.30 -1.41 -11.08
N THR A 144 -18.95 -2.48 -11.54
CA THR A 144 -18.50 -3.86 -11.25
C THR A 144 -17.13 -4.13 -11.86
N ALA A 145 -16.91 -3.72 -13.12
CA ALA A 145 -15.63 -3.84 -13.80
C ALA A 145 -14.50 -3.13 -13.04
N TYR A 146 -14.75 -1.92 -12.56
CA TYR A 146 -13.80 -1.18 -11.73
C TYR A 146 -13.46 -1.91 -10.43
N GLY A 147 -14.46 -2.44 -9.74
CA GLY A 147 -14.26 -3.20 -8.50
C GLY A 147 -13.43 -4.48 -8.71
N LEU A 148 -13.62 -5.19 -9.82
CA LEU A 148 -12.82 -6.35 -10.19
C LEU A 148 -11.40 -5.94 -10.60
N PHE A 149 -11.28 -4.91 -11.43
CA PHE A 149 -9.99 -4.35 -11.83
C PHE A 149 -9.17 -3.89 -10.61
N TYR A 150 -9.80 -3.23 -9.64
CA TYR A 150 -9.13 -2.76 -8.45
C TYR A 150 -8.45 -3.88 -7.65
N LYS A 151 -9.02 -5.09 -7.63
CA LYS A 151 -8.39 -6.27 -7.01
C LYS A 151 -7.10 -6.66 -7.74
N VAL A 152 -7.11 -6.65 -9.08
CA VAL A 152 -5.90 -6.92 -9.89
C VAL A 152 -4.85 -5.86 -9.65
N GLN A 153 -5.27 -4.59 -9.69
CA GLN A 153 -4.39 -3.45 -9.41
C GLN A 153 -3.71 -3.55 -8.04
N GLN A 154 -4.46 -3.87 -7.00
CA GLN A 154 -3.91 -4.05 -5.65
C GLN A 154 -2.86 -5.16 -5.61
N PHE A 155 -3.11 -6.28 -6.28
CA PHE A 155 -2.15 -7.38 -6.35
C PHE A 155 -0.83 -6.95 -7.00
N VAL A 156 -0.88 -6.21 -8.12
CA VAL A 156 0.32 -5.68 -8.79
C VAL A 156 1.01 -4.63 -7.94
N LEU A 157 0.25 -3.71 -7.32
CA LEU A 157 0.84 -2.64 -6.51
C LEU A 157 1.41 -3.13 -5.17
N PHE A 158 1.01 -4.29 -4.65
CA PHE A 158 1.65 -4.88 -3.48
C PHE A 158 3.14 -5.14 -3.70
N LEU A 159 3.56 -5.44 -4.92
CA LEU A 159 4.99 -5.55 -5.26
C LEU A 159 5.70 -4.19 -5.09
N ALA A 160 5.08 -3.10 -5.53
CA ALA A 160 5.63 -1.75 -5.35
C ALA A 160 5.66 -1.33 -3.87
N PHE A 161 4.61 -1.63 -3.10
CA PHE A 161 4.59 -1.37 -1.67
C PHE A 161 5.64 -2.18 -0.92
N GLY A 162 5.83 -3.46 -1.25
CA GLY A 162 6.88 -4.29 -0.67
C GLY A 162 8.28 -3.74 -0.95
N LEU A 163 8.55 -3.30 -2.18
CA LEU A 163 9.82 -2.64 -2.52
C LEU A 163 9.99 -1.31 -1.78
N ARG A 164 8.97 -0.48 -1.71
CA ARG A 164 9.00 0.76 -0.93
C ARG A 164 9.39 0.47 0.52
N ASP A 165 8.75 -0.51 1.14
CA ASP A 165 8.99 -0.87 2.54
C ASP A 165 10.40 -1.46 2.76
N ALA A 166 11.00 -2.07 1.74
CA ALA A 166 12.40 -2.53 1.78
C ALA A 166 13.40 -1.37 1.56
N ILE A 167 13.11 -0.45 0.64
CA ILE A 167 14.01 0.66 0.27
C ILE A 167 14.04 1.73 1.37
N THR A 168 12.89 2.03 1.97
CA THR A 168 12.75 3.10 2.97
C THR A 168 13.75 2.96 4.13
N PRO A 169 13.86 1.83 4.84
CA PRO A 169 14.82 1.69 5.93
C PRO A 169 16.29 1.71 5.46
N ILE A 170 16.59 1.22 4.24
CA ILE A 170 17.94 1.25 3.69
C ILE A 170 18.40 2.70 3.47
N ILE A 171 17.53 3.53 2.89
CA ILE A 171 17.82 4.94 2.66
C ILE A 171 17.89 5.70 3.97
N ALA A 172 16.93 5.48 4.90
CA ALA A 172 16.90 6.15 6.19
C ALA A 172 18.14 5.85 7.02
N PHE A 173 18.58 4.59 7.09
CA PHE A 173 19.81 4.18 7.76
C PHE A 173 21.04 4.82 7.09
N SER A 174 21.10 4.83 5.76
CA SER A 174 22.20 5.46 5.01
C SER A 174 22.23 6.98 5.19
N TYR A 175 21.07 7.61 5.39
CA TYR A 175 20.94 9.04 5.72
C TYR A 175 21.48 9.33 7.13
N GLY A 176 21.11 8.52 8.12
CA GLY A 176 21.65 8.63 9.48
C GLY A 176 23.19 8.43 9.55
N MET A 177 23.75 7.62 8.65
CA MET A 177 25.21 7.46 8.51
C MET A 177 25.91 8.53 7.66
N HIS A 178 25.20 9.55 7.18
CA HIS A 178 25.70 10.60 6.29
C HIS A 178 26.36 10.08 4.98
N SER A 179 25.98 8.88 4.52
CA SER A 179 26.59 8.24 3.36
C SER A 179 25.89 8.61 2.05
N LYS A 180 26.29 9.71 1.42
CA LYS A 180 25.74 10.20 0.13
C LYS A 180 25.69 9.11 -0.96
N LYS A 181 26.77 8.31 -1.08
CA LYS A 181 26.84 7.25 -2.10
C LYS A 181 25.76 6.21 -1.88
N ARG A 182 25.62 5.70 -0.65
CA ARG A 182 24.62 4.66 -0.33
C ARG A 182 23.19 5.16 -0.51
N ILE A 183 22.90 6.44 -0.20
CA ILE A 183 21.59 7.06 -0.43
C ILE A 183 21.31 7.09 -1.93
N LYS A 184 22.24 7.61 -2.76
CA LYS A 184 22.07 7.68 -4.21
C LYS A 184 21.92 6.31 -4.85
N ASP A 185 22.69 5.33 -4.42
CA ASP A 185 22.58 3.94 -4.88
C ASP A 185 21.25 3.32 -4.47
N GLY A 186 20.79 3.54 -3.22
CA GLY A 186 19.49 3.09 -2.74
C GLY A 186 18.32 3.67 -3.54
N ILE A 187 18.36 4.95 -3.85
CA ILE A 187 17.36 5.61 -4.70
C ILE A 187 17.38 5.02 -6.11
N ARG A 188 18.56 4.93 -6.73
CA ARG A 188 18.74 4.45 -8.10
C ARG A 188 18.27 3.01 -8.28
N TYR A 189 18.78 2.11 -7.44
CA TYR A 189 18.43 0.67 -7.56
C TYR A 189 17.01 0.42 -7.09
N GLY A 190 16.53 1.14 -6.07
CA GLY A 190 15.15 1.05 -5.63
C GLY A 190 14.16 1.41 -6.75
N LEU A 191 14.38 2.52 -7.44
CA LEU A 191 13.57 2.92 -8.59
C LEU A 191 13.70 1.92 -9.75
N LEU A 192 14.91 1.45 -10.05
CA LEU A 192 15.14 0.48 -11.13
C LEU A 192 14.35 -0.82 -10.90
N TYR A 193 14.47 -1.40 -9.70
CA TYR A 193 13.74 -2.64 -9.38
C TYR A 193 12.23 -2.43 -9.36
N THR A 194 11.76 -1.28 -8.89
CA THR A 194 10.34 -0.93 -8.96
C THR A 194 9.86 -0.88 -10.40
N ILE A 195 10.58 -0.21 -11.29
CA ILE A 195 10.23 -0.12 -12.71
C ILE A 195 10.21 -1.52 -13.35
N VAL A 196 11.22 -2.35 -13.11
CA VAL A 196 11.28 -3.70 -13.66
C VAL A 196 10.07 -4.53 -13.22
N LEU A 197 9.74 -4.53 -11.92
CA LEU A 197 8.58 -5.27 -11.43
C LEU A 197 7.26 -4.72 -11.97
N MET A 198 7.14 -3.41 -12.10
CA MET A 198 5.92 -2.82 -12.68
C MET A 198 5.78 -3.13 -14.17
N VAL A 199 6.87 -3.16 -14.94
CA VAL A 199 6.86 -3.59 -16.34
C VAL A 199 6.39 -5.04 -16.46
N ILE A 200 6.87 -5.93 -15.58
CA ILE A 200 6.38 -7.32 -15.52
C ILE A 200 4.89 -7.35 -15.19
N GLY A 201 4.45 -6.56 -14.21
CA GLY A 201 3.02 -6.43 -13.85
C GLY A 201 2.16 -5.96 -15.01
N VAL A 202 2.60 -4.94 -15.75
CA VAL A 202 1.94 -4.46 -16.98
C VAL A 202 1.89 -5.57 -18.02
N ALA A 203 3.00 -6.25 -18.28
CA ALA A 203 3.05 -7.32 -19.28
C ALA A 203 2.04 -8.44 -18.95
N ILE A 204 1.95 -8.86 -17.69
CA ILE A 204 0.98 -9.87 -17.25
C ILE A 204 -0.46 -9.39 -17.47
N THR A 205 -0.76 -8.15 -17.09
CA THR A 205 -2.12 -7.61 -17.21
C THR A 205 -2.53 -7.36 -18.66
N GLU A 206 -1.59 -7.03 -19.56
CA GLU A 206 -1.84 -6.81 -20.99
C GLU A 206 -1.93 -8.10 -21.80
N ILE A 207 -1.16 -9.14 -21.41
CA ILE A 207 -1.16 -10.42 -22.12
C ILE A 207 -2.41 -11.24 -21.74
N PHE A 208 -2.83 -11.21 -20.47
CA PHE A 208 -3.88 -12.08 -19.94
C PHE A 208 -5.17 -11.37 -19.47
N PRO A 209 -5.67 -10.29 -20.12
CA PRO A 209 -6.85 -9.58 -19.63
C PRO A 209 -8.13 -10.44 -19.74
N GLY A 210 -8.21 -11.32 -20.73
CA GLY A 210 -9.33 -12.24 -20.94
C GLY A 210 -9.40 -13.32 -19.88
N GLU A 211 -8.25 -13.86 -19.49
CA GLU A 211 -8.10 -14.88 -18.45
C GLU A 211 -8.45 -14.31 -17.08
N PHE A 212 -8.02 -13.10 -16.78
CA PHE A 212 -8.46 -12.40 -15.56
C PHE A 212 -9.98 -12.16 -15.55
N ALA A 213 -10.56 -11.77 -16.69
CA ALA A 213 -12.00 -11.60 -16.79
C ALA A 213 -12.77 -12.92 -16.55
N ALA A 214 -12.23 -14.04 -17.01
CA ALA A 214 -12.79 -15.38 -16.74
C ALA A 214 -12.60 -15.79 -15.27
N LEU A 215 -11.40 -15.60 -14.71
CA LEU A 215 -11.07 -15.92 -13.32
C LEU A 215 -11.99 -15.20 -12.31
N PHE A 216 -12.29 -13.94 -12.58
CA PHE A 216 -13.17 -13.12 -11.74
C PHE A 216 -14.65 -13.19 -12.11
N ASN A 217 -15.04 -14.07 -13.06
CA ASN A 217 -16.42 -14.21 -13.53
C ASN A 217 -17.05 -12.85 -13.90
N ALA A 218 -16.36 -12.05 -14.71
CA ALA A 218 -16.77 -10.68 -15.02
C ALA A 218 -18.14 -10.58 -15.74
N GLY A 219 -18.67 -11.66 -16.30
CA GLY A 219 -20.01 -11.74 -16.90
C GLY A 219 -20.32 -10.60 -17.86
N ALA A 220 -21.42 -9.89 -17.63
CA ALA A 220 -21.84 -8.72 -18.43
C ALA A 220 -20.87 -7.53 -18.36
N SER A 221 -19.94 -7.51 -17.39
CA SER A 221 -18.94 -6.43 -17.22
C SER A 221 -17.63 -6.72 -17.93
N ARG A 222 -17.51 -7.85 -18.67
CA ARG A 222 -16.25 -8.32 -19.26
C ARG A 222 -15.58 -7.29 -20.18
N GLU A 223 -16.32 -6.66 -21.06
CA GLU A 223 -15.77 -5.65 -22.00
C GLU A 223 -15.23 -4.42 -21.26
N TYR A 224 -15.98 -3.91 -20.29
CA TYR A 224 -15.56 -2.80 -19.44
C TYR A 224 -14.34 -3.16 -18.61
N PHE A 225 -14.26 -4.39 -18.10
CA PHE A 225 -13.12 -4.88 -17.34
C PHE A 225 -11.86 -5.00 -18.20
N ILE A 226 -11.96 -5.60 -19.41
CA ILE A 226 -10.83 -5.68 -20.35
C ILE A 226 -10.38 -4.28 -20.78
N GLY A 227 -11.31 -3.37 -21.05
CA GLY A 227 -11.00 -1.97 -21.34
C GLY A 227 -10.29 -1.26 -20.20
N ALA A 228 -10.74 -1.47 -18.96
CA ALA A 228 -10.06 -0.97 -17.77
C ALA A 228 -8.66 -1.55 -17.62
N MET A 229 -8.51 -2.87 -17.78
CA MET A 229 -7.21 -3.56 -17.73
C MET A 229 -6.21 -2.93 -18.70
N ARG A 230 -6.55 -2.80 -19.97
CA ARG A 230 -5.66 -2.30 -21.01
C ARG A 230 -5.28 -0.83 -20.84
N ILE A 231 -6.20 0.02 -20.39
CA ILE A 231 -5.95 1.45 -20.28
C ILE A 231 -5.24 1.79 -18.97
N ILE A 232 -5.73 1.24 -17.86
CA ILE A 232 -5.21 1.62 -16.55
C ILE A 232 -3.87 0.93 -16.26
N SER A 233 -3.62 -0.30 -16.76
CA SER A 233 -2.36 -1.01 -16.54
C SER A 233 -1.14 -0.23 -17.01
N ILE A 234 -1.27 0.57 -18.07
CA ILE A 234 -0.20 1.46 -18.56
C ILE A 234 0.30 2.39 -17.44
N SER A 235 -0.60 2.78 -16.54
CA SER A 235 -0.26 3.66 -15.42
C SER A 235 0.55 2.95 -14.30
N PHE A 236 0.62 1.63 -14.27
CA PHE A 236 1.26 0.89 -13.16
C PHE A 236 2.74 1.22 -13.02
N ILE A 237 3.45 1.49 -14.11
CA ILE A 237 4.86 1.90 -14.07
C ILE A 237 5.00 3.21 -13.29
N PHE A 238 4.18 4.21 -13.64
CA PHE A 238 4.19 5.51 -12.99
C PHE A 238 3.66 5.43 -11.55
N ALA A 239 2.64 4.61 -11.30
CA ALA A 239 2.12 4.35 -9.98
C ALA A 239 3.18 3.73 -9.06
N GLY A 240 3.94 2.75 -9.56
CA GLY A 240 5.05 2.15 -8.83
C GLY A 240 6.15 3.16 -8.51
N ILE A 241 6.54 4.00 -9.48
CA ILE A 241 7.52 5.08 -9.26
C ILE A 241 7.01 6.06 -8.19
N ASN A 242 5.74 6.44 -8.23
CA ASN A 242 5.13 7.33 -7.24
C ASN A 242 5.14 6.71 -5.84
N VAL A 243 4.87 5.40 -5.73
CA VAL A 243 4.95 4.65 -4.47
C VAL A 243 6.39 4.62 -3.94
N ALA A 244 7.38 4.38 -4.81
CA ALA A 244 8.79 4.42 -4.44
C ALA A 244 9.22 5.82 -3.99
N TYR A 245 8.79 6.88 -4.68
CA TYR A 245 9.04 8.27 -4.28
C TYR A 245 8.52 8.56 -2.87
N GLN A 246 7.32 8.10 -2.53
CA GLN A 246 6.76 8.28 -1.19
C GLN A 246 7.66 7.66 -0.11
N GLY A 247 8.19 6.45 -0.34
CA GLY A 247 9.13 5.81 0.59
C GLY A 247 10.46 6.56 0.70
N ILE A 248 11.00 7.02 -0.43
CA ILE A 248 12.24 7.82 -0.46
C ILE A 248 12.07 9.13 0.31
N TYR A 249 10.93 9.83 0.13
CA TYR A 249 10.68 11.07 0.87
C TYR A 249 10.55 10.81 2.36
N GLN A 250 9.79 9.79 2.77
CA GLN A 250 9.65 9.41 4.18
C GLN A 250 11.01 9.07 4.80
N ALA A 251 11.88 8.37 4.07
CA ALA A 251 13.24 8.03 4.53
C ALA A 251 14.14 9.25 4.69
N LEU A 252 13.87 10.34 3.99
CA LEU A 252 14.62 11.60 4.01
C LEU A 252 13.84 12.73 4.73
N ASP A 253 12.95 12.41 5.68
CA ASP A 253 12.09 13.36 6.42
C ASP A 253 11.23 14.27 5.53
N GLY A 254 10.83 13.78 4.37
CA GLY A 254 9.96 14.48 3.41
C GLY A 254 8.51 14.02 3.52
N GLY A 255 7.95 13.98 4.73
CA GLY A 255 6.57 13.53 4.97
C GLY A 255 5.53 14.36 4.23
N MET A 256 5.74 15.67 4.10
CA MET A 256 4.85 16.58 3.39
C MET A 256 4.86 16.34 1.88
N GLU A 257 6.02 16.11 1.29
CA GLU A 257 6.15 15.76 -0.13
C GLU A 257 5.44 14.43 -0.45
N SER A 258 5.57 13.45 0.44
CA SER A 258 4.84 12.18 0.35
C SER A 258 3.32 12.39 0.41
N LEU A 259 2.83 13.24 1.32
CA LEU A 259 1.42 13.58 1.43
C LEU A 259 0.89 14.29 0.18
N VAL A 260 1.64 15.27 -0.35
CA VAL A 260 1.23 16.00 -1.56
C VAL A 260 1.09 15.06 -2.75
N ILE A 261 2.02 14.13 -2.95
CA ILE A 261 1.90 13.10 -4.01
C ILE A 261 0.66 12.24 -3.79
N SER A 262 0.36 11.83 -2.55
CA SER A 262 -0.85 11.07 -2.25
C SER A 262 -2.13 11.87 -2.55
N LEU A 263 -2.17 13.14 -2.19
CA LEU A 263 -3.29 14.05 -2.48
C LEU A 263 -3.51 14.21 -3.99
N LEU A 264 -2.45 14.43 -4.76
CA LEU A 264 -2.53 14.57 -6.21
C LEU A 264 -3.11 13.29 -6.85
N ARG A 265 -2.60 12.13 -6.45
CA ARG A 265 -2.97 10.82 -7.00
C ARG A 265 -4.38 10.38 -6.62
N GLN A 266 -4.79 10.63 -5.39
CA GLN A 266 -6.02 10.05 -4.83
C GLN A 266 -7.21 11.01 -4.80
N LEU A 267 -6.97 12.32 -4.90
CA LEU A 267 -8.04 13.31 -4.74
C LEU A 267 -8.01 14.40 -5.81
N ILE A 268 -6.89 15.15 -5.89
CA ILE A 268 -6.87 16.45 -6.59
C ILE A 268 -6.92 16.28 -8.11
N ILE A 269 -6.31 15.26 -8.67
CA ILE A 269 -6.26 15.05 -10.13
C ILE A 269 -7.28 14.01 -10.55
N ILE A 270 -7.25 12.82 -9.94
CA ILE A 270 -8.04 11.69 -10.43
C ILE A 270 -9.55 11.93 -10.32
N LEU A 271 -10.04 12.46 -9.20
CA LEU A 271 -11.49 12.61 -9.01
C LEU A 271 -12.10 13.70 -9.89
N PRO A 272 -11.50 14.90 -10.02
CA PRO A 272 -12.01 15.89 -10.98
C PRO A 272 -11.96 15.40 -12.43
N LEU A 273 -10.87 14.74 -12.85
CA LEU A 273 -10.77 14.19 -14.21
C LEU A 273 -11.84 13.12 -14.48
N ALA A 274 -11.98 12.16 -13.54
CA ALA A 274 -12.99 11.12 -13.66
C ALA A 274 -14.41 11.71 -13.66
N GLY A 275 -14.66 12.75 -12.88
CA GLY A 275 -15.93 13.49 -12.84
C GLY A 275 -16.22 14.17 -14.18
N ILE A 276 -15.25 14.91 -14.73
CA ILE A 276 -15.36 15.56 -16.05
C ILE A 276 -15.60 14.51 -17.14
N PHE A 277 -14.82 13.44 -17.18
CA PHE A 277 -14.98 12.38 -18.17
C PHE A 277 -16.32 11.66 -18.02
N SER A 278 -16.80 11.44 -16.80
CA SER A 278 -18.13 10.90 -16.54
C SER A 278 -19.24 11.80 -17.09
N PHE A 279 -19.09 13.11 -17.02
CA PHE A 279 -20.05 14.06 -17.60
C PHE A 279 -20.16 13.89 -19.13
N PHE A 280 -19.03 13.78 -19.84
CA PHE A 280 -19.03 13.55 -21.29
C PHE A 280 -19.58 12.16 -21.66
N VAL A 281 -19.29 11.13 -20.88
CA VAL A 281 -19.82 9.77 -21.09
C VAL A 281 -21.33 9.74 -20.93
N ARG A 282 -21.88 10.41 -19.90
CA ARG A 282 -23.34 10.51 -19.68
C ARG A 282 -24.07 11.28 -20.78
N GLY A 283 -23.39 12.20 -21.44
CA GLY A 283 -23.91 12.91 -22.63
C GLY A 283 -24.05 12.03 -23.88
N GLY A 284 -23.63 10.75 -23.82
CA GLY A 284 -23.78 9.80 -24.92
C GLY A 284 -22.80 9.97 -26.08
N HIS A 285 -21.83 10.88 -25.96
CA HIS A 285 -20.89 11.20 -27.04
C HIS A 285 -19.66 10.28 -27.06
N ILE A 286 -19.30 9.69 -25.92
CA ILE A 286 -18.06 8.93 -25.75
C ILE A 286 -18.31 7.71 -24.85
N GLY A 287 -17.60 6.61 -25.11
CA GLY A 287 -17.71 5.38 -24.30
C GLY A 287 -17.09 5.51 -22.90
N VAL A 288 -17.49 4.61 -21.99
CA VAL A 288 -17.03 4.56 -20.59
C VAL A 288 -15.50 4.47 -20.48
N SER A 289 -14.84 3.93 -21.48
CA SER A 289 -13.36 3.83 -21.54
C SER A 289 -12.62 5.16 -21.36
N LEU A 290 -13.29 6.29 -21.64
CA LEU A 290 -12.71 7.61 -21.40
C LEU A 290 -12.39 7.82 -19.90
N ILE A 291 -13.24 7.31 -19.00
CA ILE A 291 -13.03 7.45 -17.54
C ILE A 291 -11.74 6.76 -17.08
N TRP A 292 -11.38 5.64 -17.73
CA TRP A 292 -10.16 4.91 -17.39
C TRP A 292 -8.89 5.72 -17.67
N TRP A 293 -8.91 6.65 -18.62
CA TRP A 293 -7.79 7.53 -18.92
C TRP A 293 -7.45 8.50 -17.78
N ALA A 294 -8.39 8.73 -16.85
CA ALA A 294 -8.09 9.52 -15.66
C ALA A 294 -6.90 8.96 -14.85
N PHE A 295 -6.72 7.63 -14.82
CA PHE A 295 -5.63 6.99 -14.09
C PHE A 295 -4.26 7.25 -14.70
N PRO A 296 -4.00 6.95 -15.99
CA PRO A 296 -2.71 7.25 -16.62
C PRO A 296 -2.35 8.74 -16.54
N ILE A 297 -3.28 9.64 -16.82
CA ILE A 297 -3.04 11.08 -16.74
C ILE A 297 -2.62 11.49 -15.33
N THR A 298 -3.33 10.99 -14.32
CA THR A 298 -3.05 11.27 -12.91
C THR A 298 -1.66 10.76 -12.51
N GLU A 299 -1.34 9.50 -12.82
CA GLU A 299 -0.09 8.89 -12.38
C GLU A 299 1.13 9.51 -13.08
N VAL A 300 1.03 9.86 -14.36
CA VAL A 300 2.08 10.57 -15.10
C VAL A 300 2.29 11.97 -14.52
N THR A 301 1.22 12.71 -14.27
CA THR A 301 1.31 14.07 -13.71
C THR A 301 1.93 14.04 -12.31
N ALA A 302 1.48 13.11 -11.46
CA ALA A 302 2.05 12.93 -10.12
C ALA A 302 3.53 12.51 -10.17
N CYS A 303 3.92 11.68 -11.15
CA CYS A 303 5.31 11.27 -11.34
C CYS A 303 6.22 12.45 -11.72
N ILE A 304 5.74 13.36 -12.57
CA ILE A 304 6.48 14.58 -12.92
C ILE A 304 6.69 15.46 -11.67
N VAL A 305 5.63 15.71 -10.90
CA VAL A 305 5.73 16.48 -9.65
C VAL A 305 6.64 15.78 -8.66
N GLY A 306 6.53 14.45 -8.54
CA GLY A 306 7.39 13.63 -7.70
C GLY A 306 8.87 13.76 -8.08
N TYR A 307 9.19 13.73 -9.36
CA TYR A 307 10.58 13.93 -9.81
C TYR A 307 11.13 15.31 -9.39
N LEU A 308 10.31 16.35 -9.49
CA LEU A 308 10.72 17.70 -9.05
C LEU A 308 11.00 17.75 -7.53
N PHE A 309 10.14 17.10 -6.73
CA PHE A 309 10.36 16.98 -5.30
C PHE A 309 11.62 16.16 -4.98
N LEU A 310 11.84 15.04 -5.68
CA LEU A 310 13.06 14.25 -5.51
C LEU A 310 14.32 15.06 -5.77
N LYS A 311 14.33 15.84 -6.86
CA LYS A 311 15.46 16.71 -7.20
C LYS A 311 15.70 17.75 -6.11
N ARG A 312 14.64 18.37 -5.57
CA ARG A 312 14.72 19.35 -4.48
C ARG A 312 15.24 18.73 -3.19
N ILE A 313 14.70 17.59 -2.77
CA ILE A 313 15.13 16.88 -1.56
C ILE A 313 16.58 16.41 -1.69
N ASN A 314 16.97 15.86 -2.84
CA ASN A 314 18.34 15.41 -3.08
C ASN A 314 19.33 16.57 -2.93
N LYS A 315 19.03 17.73 -3.54
CA LYS A 315 19.86 18.93 -3.43
C LYS A 315 19.96 19.43 -1.98
N ASN A 316 18.82 19.52 -1.27
CA ASN A 316 18.79 20.17 0.05
C ASN A 316 19.27 19.25 1.18
N LYS A 317 19.02 17.95 1.10
CA LYS A 317 19.28 17.01 2.20
C LYS A 317 20.42 16.03 1.92
N VAL A 318 20.62 15.60 0.67
CA VAL A 318 21.65 14.61 0.36
C VAL A 318 22.95 15.26 -0.06
N GLU A 319 22.91 16.28 -0.93
CA GLU A 319 24.14 16.94 -1.39
C GLU A 319 24.81 17.78 -0.30
N ASN A 320 24.05 18.25 0.68
CA ASN A 320 24.55 19.05 1.80
C ASN A 320 24.99 18.20 3.02
N LEU A 321 24.93 16.87 2.96
CA LEU A 321 25.55 16.03 3.99
C LEU A 321 27.07 16.26 3.98
N ASN A 322 27.66 16.42 5.14
CA ASN A 322 29.12 16.54 5.30
C ASN A 322 29.79 15.17 5.35
#